data_5f350614044c9e37b4c5179fcaacaa7d
#
_entry.id   5f350614044c9e37b4c5179fcaacaa7d
#
_cell.length_a   1.000
_cell.length_b   1.000
_cell.length_c   1.000
_cell.angle_alpha   90.00
_cell.angle_beta   90.00
_cell.angle_gamma   90.00
#
_symmetry.space_group_name_H-M   'P 1'
#
loop_
_entity.id
_entity.type
_entity.pdbx_description
1 polymer ?
#
loop_
_entity_poly.entity_id
_entity_poly.type
_entity_poly.pdbx_seq_one_letter_code
_entity_poly.pdbx_strand_id
1 'polypeptide(L)'
;MKEKMYVASSLTEVEELAVKELGVAKDDMYFDVISEENNEVQVHVMVDANPVKKGKDFLEKFLEEANILGFVERKMRDNVVEYCITTENANGLLIGKNSKTLSALQYITSLIVNQYFDPETENGLIVKVDIGDYRRRRDENLEKMATRIAKEVAK
;
A
#
# COMPACT_ATOMS: atom_id res chain seq x y z
N MET A 1 7.89 -1.74 12.49
CA MET A 1 7.24 -3.00 11.99
C MET A 1 6.62 -3.74 13.15
N LYS A 2 5.54 -4.44 12.93
CA LYS A 2 4.85 -5.21 13.99
C LYS A 2 5.75 -6.33 14.53
N GLU A 3 5.73 -6.53 15.82
CA GLU A 3 6.39 -7.65 16.52
C GLU A 3 5.63 -8.03 17.78
N LYS A 4 5.70 -9.29 18.18
CA LYS A 4 5.05 -9.77 19.40
C LYS A 4 5.65 -11.09 19.89
N MET A 5 5.64 -11.27 21.21
CA MET A 5 5.99 -12.53 21.86
C MET A 5 4.77 -13.44 21.97
N TYR A 6 4.93 -14.70 21.64
CA TYR A 6 3.90 -15.74 21.76
C TYR A 6 4.39 -16.89 22.61
N VAL A 7 3.46 -17.47 23.37
CA VAL A 7 3.66 -18.71 24.11
C VAL A 7 2.53 -19.66 23.74
N ALA A 8 2.84 -20.82 23.23
CA ALA A 8 1.86 -21.81 22.79
C ALA A 8 2.41 -23.23 22.95
N SER A 9 1.59 -24.24 22.67
CA SER A 9 1.97 -25.64 22.77
C SER A 9 2.86 -26.12 21.61
N SER A 10 2.85 -25.41 20.50
CA SER A 10 3.65 -25.73 19.31
C SER A 10 3.94 -24.49 18.46
N LEU A 11 4.98 -24.58 17.63
CA LEU A 11 5.31 -23.52 16.67
C LEU A 11 4.17 -23.30 15.66
N THR A 12 3.49 -24.36 15.22
CA THR A 12 2.36 -24.26 14.30
C THR A 12 1.21 -23.42 14.89
N GLU A 13 0.93 -23.59 16.18
CA GLU A 13 -0.08 -22.79 16.90
C GLU A 13 0.34 -21.31 16.96
N VAL A 14 1.62 -21.03 17.21
CA VAL A 14 2.18 -19.66 17.17
C VAL A 14 2.00 -19.04 15.79
N GLU A 15 2.31 -19.78 14.73
CA GLU A 15 2.16 -19.32 13.35
C GLU A 15 0.72 -18.92 13.04
N GLU A 16 -0.26 -19.75 13.42
CA GLU A 16 -1.69 -19.45 13.21
C GLU A 16 -2.14 -18.23 14.02
N LEU A 17 -1.74 -18.13 15.27
CA LEU A 17 -2.05 -16.98 16.13
C LEU A 17 -1.44 -15.68 15.59
N ALA A 18 -0.18 -15.73 15.17
CA ALA A 18 0.52 -14.57 14.63
C ALA A 18 -0.14 -14.04 13.35
N VAL A 19 -0.49 -14.93 12.42
CA VAL A 19 -1.20 -14.55 11.19
C VAL A 19 -2.53 -13.89 11.51
N LYS A 20 -3.29 -14.43 12.45
CA LYS A 20 -4.59 -13.91 12.86
C LYS A 20 -4.50 -12.55 13.56
N GLU A 21 -3.55 -12.40 14.47
CA GLU A 21 -3.44 -11.19 15.31
C GLU A 21 -2.69 -10.06 14.61
N LEU A 22 -1.58 -10.35 13.93
CA LEU A 22 -0.79 -9.33 13.23
C LEU A 22 -1.40 -8.94 11.87
N GLY A 23 -2.26 -9.80 11.32
CA GLY A 23 -2.95 -9.54 10.06
C GLY A 23 -2.04 -9.52 8.84
N VAL A 24 -0.93 -10.25 8.90
CA VAL A 24 0.12 -10.31 7.88
C VAL A 24 0.33 -11.77 7.47
N ALA A 25 0.70 -12.04 6.23
CA ALA A 25 0.97 -13.38 5.76
C ALA A 25 2.18 -14.00 6.48
N LYS A 26 2.17 -15.31 6.70
CA LYS A 26 3.27 -16.03 7.35
C LYS A 26 4.62 -15.80 6.66
N ASP A 27 4.63 -15.76 5.33
CA ASP A 27 5.86 -15.55 4.53
C ASP A 27 6.49 -14.16 4.74
N ASP A 28 5.75 -13.23 5.32
CA ASP A 28 6.21 -11.89 5.68
C ASP A 28 6.61 -11.78 7.16
N MET A 29 6.76 -12.90 7.85
CA MET A 29 7.13 -12.97 9.26
C MET A 29 8.42 -13.78 9.47
N TYR A 30 9.16 -13.39 10.47
CA TYR A 30 10.28 -14.13 11.01
C TYR A 30 9.94 -14.65 12.41
N PHE A 31 10.22 -15.92 12.66
CA PHE A 31 9.92 -16.61 13.92
C PHE A 31 11.22 -17.00 14.62
N ASP A 32 11.50 -16.34 15.73
CA ASP A 32 12.68 -16.63 16.56
C ASP A 32 12.24 -17.40 17.81
N VAL A 33 12.59 -18.69 17.86
CA VAL A 33 12.26 -19.56 18.99
C VAL A 33 13.22 -19.27 20.15
N ILE A 34 12.69 -18.70 21.22
CA ILE A 34 13.46 -18.29 22.40
C ILE A 34 13.69 -19.49 23.35
N SER A 35 12.64 -20.27 23.58
CA SER A 35 12.73 -21.46 24.44
C SER A 35 11.67 -22.50 24.10
N GLU A 36 12.01 -23.77 24.38
CA GLU A 36 11.10 -24.91 24.32
C GLU A 36 11.22 -25.69 25.61
N GLU A 37 10.28 -25.47 26.54
CA GLU A 37 10.28 -26.13 27.83
C GLU A 37 8.85 -26.46 28.28
N ASN A 38 8.69 -27.58 29.02
CA ASN A 38 7.42 -27.96 29.63
C ASN A 38 6.20 -28.04 28.68
N ASN A 39 6.42 -28.51 27.45
CA ASN A 39 5.43 -28.54 26.38
C ASN A 39 4.92 -27.15 25.96
N GLU A 40 5.69 -26.11 26.19
CA GLU A 40 5.45 -24.75 25.73
C GLU A 40 6.60 -24.26 24.87
N VAL A 41 6.26 -23.54 23.81
CA VAL A 41 7.21 -22.87 22.92
C VAL A 41 7.03 -21.37 23.08
N GLN A 42 8.12 -20.68 23.39
CA GLN A 42 8.14 -19.23 23.42
C GLN A 42 8.82 -18.70 22.15
N VAL A 43 8.10 -17.91 21.38
CA VAL A 43 8.55 -17.43 20.07
C VAL A 43 8.40 -15.91 19.97
N HIS A 44 9.47 -15.24 19.56
CA HIS A 44 9.42 -13.85 19.14
C HIS A 44 9.10 -13.80 17.65
N VAL A 45 7.95 -13.23 17.31
CA VAL A 45 7.50 -13.06 15.92
C VAL A 45 7.70 -11.62 15.52
N MET A 46 8.40 -11.43 14.41
CA MET A 46 8.69 -10.12 13.83
C MET A 46 8.21 -10.08 12.39
N VAL A 47 7.56 -8.99 11.99
CA VAL A 47 7.21 -8.78 10.59
C VAL A 47 8.46 -8.33 9.84
N ASP A 48 8.83 -9.10 8.81
CA ASP A 48 9.99 -8.85 7.94
C ASP A 48 9.51 -8.71 6.49
N ALA A 49 9.01 -7.55 6.14
CA ALA A 49 8.50 -7.26 4.82
C ALA A 49 8.94 -5.86 4.37
N ASN A 50 8.97 -5.65 3.06
CA ASN A 50 9.15 -4.32 2.48
C ASN A 50 7.78 -3.76 2.06
N PRO A 51 7.14 -2.90 2.88
CA PRO A 51 5.80 -2.40 2.60
C PRO A 51 5.69 -1.66 1.27
N VAL A 52 6.71 -0.90 0.91
CA VAL A 52 6.75 -0.13 -0.35
C VAL A 52 6.79 -1.04 -1.56
N LYS A 53 7.58 -2.12 -1.49
CA LYS A 53 7.61 -3.15 -2.53
C LYS A 53 6.27 -3.88 -2.63
N LYS A 54 5.65 -4.21 -1.50
CA LYS A 54 4.33 -4.86 -1.48
C LYS A 54 3.24 -4.04 -2.16
N GLY A 55 3.24 -2.73 -1.96
CA GLY A 55 2.33 -1.83 -2.68
C GLY A 55 2.53 -1.83 -4.19
N LYS A 56 3.78 -1.80 -4.64
CA LYS A 56 4.14 -1.91 -6.05
C LYS A 56 3.72 -3.25 -6.64
N ASP A 57 4.04 -4.35 -5.98
CA ASP A 57 3.70 -5.71 -6.41
C ASP A 57 2.18 -5.88 -6.56
N PHE A 58 1.40 -5.31 -5.65
CA PHE A 58 -0.05 -5.29 -5.75
C PHE A 58 -0.54 -4.58 -7.02
N LEU A 59 -0.04 -3.40 -7.30
CA LEU A 59 -0.44 -2.62 -8.48
C LEU A 59 -0.01 -3.30 -9.78
N GLU A 60 1.18 -3.89 -9.83
CA GLU A 60 1.65 -4.66 -10.98
C GLU A 60 0.77 -5.90 -11.22
N LYS A 61 0.44 -6.63 -10.16
CA LYS A 61 -0.46 -7.78 -10.23
C LYS A 61 -1.87 -7.39 -10.65
N PHE A 62 -2.37 -6.25 -10.18
CA PHE A 62 -3.66 -5.71 -10.60
C PHE A 62 -3.69 -5.46 -12.11
N LEU A 63 -2.65 -4.84 -12.67
CA LEU A 63 -2.54 -4.61 -14.11
C LEU A 63 -2.49 -5.93 -14.88
N GLU A 64 -1.71 -6.89 -14.43
CA GLU A 64 -1.59 -8.21 -15.03
C GLU A 64 -2.92 -8.97 -15.06
N GLU A 65 -3.62 -9.05 -13.93
CA GLU A 65 -4.92 -9.72 -13.80
C GLU A 65 -6.02 -9.03 -14.63
N ALA A 66 -5.93 -7.73 -14.82
CA ALA A 66 -6.84 -6.97 -15.66
C ALA A 66 -6.48 -7.00 -17.15
N ASN A 67 -5.41 -7.69 -17.54
CA ASN A 67 -4.85 -7.73 -18.90
C ASN A 67 -4.52 -6.33 -19.44
N ILE A 68 -4.02 -5.46 -18.60
CA ILE A 68 -3.59 -4.10 -18.96
C ILE A 68 -2.07 -4.08 -19.09
N LEU A 69 -1.59 -3.69 -20.27
CA LEU A 69 -0.16 -3.46 -20.49
C LEU A 69 0.24 -2.11 -19.91
N GLY A 70 1.12 -2.15 -18.93
CA GLY A 70 1.59 -0.96 -18.26
C GLY A 70 2.70 -1.30 -17.28
N PHE A 71 3.24 -0.28 -16.65
CA PHE A 71 4.24 -0.43 -15.62
C PHE A 71 4.00 0.53 -14.47
N VAL A 72 4.57 0.21 -13.31
CA VAL A 72 4.47 0.98 -12.08
C VAL A 72 5.86 1.44 -11.67
N GLU A 73 6.02 2.75 -11.54
CA GLU A 73 7.20 3.38 -10.95
C GLU A 73 6.88 3.82 -9.54
N ARG A 74 7.86 3.77 -8.65
CA ARG A 74 7.72 4.26 -7.29
C ARG A 74 8.72 5.38 -7.03
N LYS A 75 8.26 6.39 -6.30
CA LYS A 75 9.10 7.46 -5.76
C LYS A 75 8.84 7.54 -4.26
N MET A 76 9.89 7.72 -3.49
CA MET A 76 9.76 7.88 -2.04
C MET A 76 10.48 9.14 -1.59
N ARG A 77 9.78 9.94 -0.81
CA ARG A 77 10.33 11.14 -0.19
C ARG A 77 9.77 11.27 1.23
N ASP A 78 10.69 11.25 2.19
CA ASP A 78 10.33 11.24 3.62
C ASP A 78 9.38 10.07 3.95
N ASN A 79 8.19 10.35 4.44
CA ASN A 79 7.16 9.36 4.76
C ASN A 79 6.08 9.23 3.66
N VAL A 80 6.31 9.79 2.48
CA VAL A 80 5.39 9.72 1.35
C VAL A 80 5.94 8.77 0.29
N VAL A 81 5.15 7.77 -0.07
CA VAL A 81 5.41 6.92 -1.23
C VAL A 81 4.40 7.21 -2.32
N GLU A 82 4.89 7.45 -3.51
CA GLU A 82 4.07 7.68 -4.70
C GLU A 82 4.30 6.57 -5.73
N TYR A 83 3.22 5.97 -6.17
CA TYR A 83 3.21 4.99 -7.24
C TYR A 83 2.62 5.64 -8.49
N CYS A 84 3.39 5.67 -9.57
CA CYS A 84 2.97 6.21 -10.85
C CYS A 84 2.74 5.07 -11.83
N ILE A 85 1.50 4.90 -12.27
CA ILE A 85 1.09 3.89 -13.23
C ILE A 85 1.07 4.52 -14.63
N THR A 86 1.73 3.88 -15.58
CA THR A 86 1.71 4.27 -16.99
C THR A 86 1.19 3.12 -17.81
N THR A 87 0.16 3.36 -18.63
CA THR A 87 -0.39 2.38 -19.57
C THR A 87 -0.43 2.97 -20.98
N GLU A 88 -0.51 2.11 -22.01
CA GLU A 88 -0.60 2.58 -23.39
C GLU A 88 -1.96 3.22 -23.70
N ASN A 89 -3.05 2.58 -23.28
CA ASN A 89 -4.41 2.99 -23.69
C ASN A 89 -5.49 2.79 -22.61
N ALA A 90 -5.10 2.51 -21.35
CA ALA A 90 -6.03 2.20 -20.27
C ALA A 90 -6.04 3.27 -19.16
N ASN A 91 -5.36 4.40 -19.34
CA ASN A 91 -5.30 5.44 -18.30
C ASN A 91 -6.70 5.94 -17.90
N GLY A 92 -7.57 6.20 -18.86
CA GLY A 92 -8.93 6.64 -18.60
C GLY A 92 -9.76 5.62 -17.82
N LEU A 93 -9.61 4.33 -18.12
CA LEU A 93 -10.27 3.24 -17.40
C LEU A 93 -9.81 3.17 -15.94
N LEU A 94 -8.52 3.29 -15.70
CA LEU A 94 -7.93 3.21 -14.34
C LEU A 94 -8.21 4.46 -13.50
N ILE A 95 -8.36 5.62 -14.12
CA ILE A 95 -8.79 6.83 -13.43
C ILE A 95 -10.27 6.71 -13.04
N GLY A 96 -11.11 6.29 -13.97
CA GLY A 96 -12.53 6.12 -13.78
C GLY A 96 -13.31 7.44 -13.75
N LYS A 97 -14.63 7.32 -13.68
CA LYS A 97 -15.52 8.46 -13.59
C LYS A 97 -15.33 9.23 -12.27
N ASN A 98 -15.07 10.53 -12.35
CA ASN A 98 -14.80 11.39 -11.20
C ASN A 98 -13.60 10.88 -10.35
N SER A 99 -12.62 10.25 -10.98
CA SER A 99 -11.43 9.69 -10.32
C SER A 99 -11.76 8.59 -9.28
N LYS A 100 -12.91 7.95 -9.37
CA LYS A 100 -13.34 6.94 -8.38
C LYS A 100 -12.45 5.69 -8.37
N THR A 101 -12.07 5.19 -9.54
CA THR A 101 -11.19 4.02 -9.63
C THR A 101 -9.80 4.34 -9.11
N LEU A 102 -9.24 5.48 -9.49
CA LEU A 102 -7.95 5.96 -8.98
C LEU A 102 -7.97 6.11 -7.44
N SER A 103 -9.01 6.71 -6.90
CA SER A 103 -9.16 6.87 -5.45
C SER A 103 -9.29 5.52 -4.73
N ALA A 104 -10.01 4.56 -5.32
CA ALA A 104 -10.12 3.20 -4.77
C ALA A 104 -8.79 2.47 -4.80
N LEU A 105 -8.02 2.55 -5.90
CA LEU A 105 -6.67 1.97 -6.00
C LEU A 105 -5.73 2.56 -4.96
N GLN A 106 -5.76 3.87 -4.76
CA GLN A 106 -4.96 4.54 -3.74
C GLN A 106 -5.33 4.06 -2.33
N TYR A 107 -6.61 3.96 -2.04
CA TYR A 107 -7.09 3.50 -0.73
C TYR A 107 -6.64 2.05 -0.43
N ILE A 108 -6.84 1.14 -1.37
CA ILE A 108 -6.45 -0.28 -1.21
C ILE A 108 -4.92 -0.39 -1.08
N THR A 109 -4.17 0.31 -1.92
CA THR A 109 -2.71 0.32 -1.85
C THR A 109 -2.21 0.85 -0.51
N SER A 110 -2.86 1.89 0.02
CA SER A 110 -2.55 2.43 1.34
C SER A 110 -2.78 1.41 2.45
N LEU A 111 -3.87 0.64 2.40
CA LEU A 111 -4.14 -0.43 3.35
C LEU A 111 -3.08 -1.53 3.27
N ILE A 112 -2.69 -1.94 2.07
CA ILE A 112 -1.66 -2.98 1.84
C ILE A 112 -0.30 -2.54 2.38
N VAL A 113 0.10 -1.31 2.11
CA VAL A 113 1.39 -0.77 2.60
C VAL A 113 1.39 -0.63 4.11
N ASN A 114 0.32 -0.10 4.68
CA ASN A 114 0.29 0.25 6.10
C ASN A 114 -0.07 -0.92 7.04
N GLN A 115 -0.50 -2.07 6.53
CA GLN A 115 -0.77 -3.24 7.36
C GLN A 115 0.45 -3.77 8.11
N TYR A 116 1.66 -3.44 7.65
CA TYR A 116 2.93 -3.89 8.22
C TYR A 116 3.42 -3.03 9.39
N PHE A 117 2.88 -1.82 9.55
CA PHE A 117 3.23 -0.90 10.63
C PHE A 117 2.34 -1.11 11.85
N ASP A 118 2.93 -0.92 13.03
CA ASP A 118 2.19 -0.96 14.28
C ASP A 118 1.49 0.39 14.48
N PRO A 119 0.14 0.43 14.49
CA PRO A 119 -0.60 1.69 14.60
C PRO A 119 -0.42 2.39 15.95
N GLU A 120 0.04 1.69 16.98
CA GLU A 120 0.27 2.28 18.31
C GLU A 120 1.63 2.96 18.44
N THR A 121 2.62 2.49 17.68
CA THR A 121 4.02 2.94 17.83
C THR A 121 4.57 3.62 16.58
N GLU A 122 3.92 3.48 15.43
CA GLU A 122 4.41 3.95 14.13
C GLU A 122 3.33 4.70 13.35
N ASN A 123 3.72 5.77 12.69
CA ASN A 123 2.79 6.59 11.89
C ASN A 123 2.48 6.02 10.50
N GLY A 124 3.17 4.97 10.06
CA GLY A 124 3.01 4.42 8.72
C GLY A 124 3.47 5.38 7.61
N LEU A 125 3.04 5.09 6.38
CA LEU A 125 3.38 5.86 5.19
C LEU A 125 2.15 6.53 4.58
N ILE A 126 2.35 7.73 4.05
CA ILE A 126 1.36 8.39 3.19
C ILE A 126 1.52 7.80 1.78
N VAL A 127 0.47 7.17 1.29
CA VAL A 127 0.47 6.51 -0.02
C VAL A 127 -0.30 7.34 -1.03
N LYS A 128 0.36 7.63 -2.15
CA LYS A 128 -0.25 8.30 -3.31
C LYS A 128 -0.16 7.39 -4.52
N VAL A 129 -1.24 7.30 -5.27
CA VAL A 129 -1.29 6.61 -6.57
C VAL A 129 -1.69 7.61 -7.63
N ASP A 130 -0.92 7.68 -8.71
CA ASP A 130 -1.24 8.51 -9.87
C ASP A 130 -1.17 7.68 -11.15
N ILE A 131 -1.90 8.12 -12.17
CA ILE A 131 -2.00 7.44 -13.46
C ILE A 131 -1.75 8.44 -14.57
N GLY A 132 -0.66 8.24 -15.32
CA GLY A 132 -0.32 9.05 -16.49
C GLY A 132 -0.29 10.56 -16.22
N ASP A 133 0.27 10.99 -15.09
CA ASP A 133 0.32 12.40 -14.66
C ASP A 133 -1.08 13.07 -14.55
N TYR A 134 -2.11 12.28 -14.27
CA TYR A 134 -3.49 12.77 -14.20
C TYR A 134 -3.67 13.91 -13.21
N ARG A 135 -3.09 13.81 -12.01
CA ARG A 135 -3.25 14.83 -10.96
C ARG A 135 -2.70 16.17 -11.39
N ARG A 136 -1.52 16.19 -11.99
CA ARG A 136 -0.90 17.41 -12.52
C ARG A 136 -1.74 18.02 -13.64
N ARG A 137 -2.21 17.22 -14.60
CA ARG A 137 -3.06 17.68 -15.70
C ARG A 137 -4.40 18.23 -15.20
N ARG A 138 -4.97 17.59 -14.19
CA ARG A 138 -6.19 18.05 -13.54
C ARG A 138 -6.00 19.43 -12.89
N ASP A 139 -4.92 19.61 -12.15
CA ASP A 139 -4.62 20.87 -11.47
C ASP A 139 -4.35 22.00 -12.49
N GLU A 140 -3.59 21.73 -13.55
CA GLU A 140 -3.38 22.69 -14.64
C GLU A 140 -4.69 23.11 -15.32
N ASN A 141 -5.59 22.16 -15.58
CA ASN A 141 -6.89 22.45 -16.19
C ASN A 141 -7.78 23.27 -15.27
N LEU A 142 -7.78 23.01 -13.98
CA LEU A 142 -8.52 23.79 -12.98
C LEU A 142 -7.98 25.22 -12.89
N GLU A 143 -6.67 25.42 -12.92
CA GLU A 143 -6.04 26.74 -12.97
C GLU A 143 -6.47 27.55 -14.22
N LYS A 144 -6.42 26.91 -15.39
CA LYS A 144 -6.86 27.54 -16.65
C LYS A 144 -8.34 27.92 -16.60
N MET A 145 -9.17 27.05 -16.07
CA MET A 145 -10.61 27.33 -15.90
C MET A 145 -10.86 28.50 -14.94
N ALA A 146 -10.20 28.49 -13.78
CA ALA A 146 -10.31 29.57 -12.79
C ALA A 146 -9.84 30.91 -13.36
N THR A 147 -8.76 30.96 -14.11
CA THR A 147 -8.24 32.16 -14.78
C THR A 147 -9.21 32.67 -15.82
N ARG A 148 -9.81 31.79 -16.63
CA ARG A 148 -10.81 32.15 -17.64
C ARG A 148 -12.06 32.76 -17.00
N ILE A 149 -12.59 32.10 -15.95
CA ILE A 149 -13.77 32.61 -15.23
C ILE A 149 -13.49 33.95 -14.58
N ALA A 150 -12.34 34.14 -13.96
CA ALA A 150 -11.93 35.40 -13.34
C ALA A 150 -11.87 36.53 -14.37
N LYS A 151 -11.37 36.29 -15.59
CA LYS A 151 -11.36 37.27 -16.68
C LYS A 151 -12.75 37.59 -17.18
N GLU A 152 -13.65 36.63 -17.28
CA GLU A 152 -15.04 36.86 -17.68
C GLU A 152 -15.81 37.69 -16.64
N VAL A 153 -15.61 37.46 -15.37
CA VAL A 153 -16.23 38.22 -14.27
C VAL A 153 -15.70 39.66 -14.18
N ALA A 154 -14.42 39.88 -14.52
CA ALA A 154 -13.79 41.20 -14.47
C ALA A 154 -14.22 42.15 -15.63
N LYS A 155 -14.90 41.62 -16.64
CA LYS A 155 -15.53 42.43 -17.70
C LYS A 155 -16.91 42.92 -17.24
#